data_516db31d5a753fe25ec8233464a131cc
#
_entry.id   516db31d5a753fe25ec8233464a131cc
#
_cell.length_a   1.000
_cell.length_b   1.000
_cell.length_c   1.000
_cell.angle_alpha   90.00
_cell.angle_beta   90.00
_cell.angle_gamma   90.00
#
_symmetry.space_group_name_H-M   'P 1'
#
loop_
_entity.id
_entity.type
_entity.pdbx_description
1 polymer ?
#
loop_
_entity_poly.entity_id
_entity_poly.type
_entity_poly.pdbx_seq_one_letter_code
_entity_poly.pdbx_strand_id
1 'polypeptide(L)'
;MGSKSTVENGPVKVHVHLYYGVDPDCYRKDEDVGCLYGYHYAESEKMSLSYSRDHPEGRVLRTIRRGLKALLGCDLIHTYRNRAAVLQADVIWTHTEREYLSAALLLMLKRGRDKPLLLAQSVWLLDIWESLSLVKRVIFKKLLGRANLLTTLTTDNAALVKKFWNRDATVTLYGISTDDFPLQRISQWRPHAPLRVAAIGNDRDRDWQTFMAAFENDARFTARLATQRKVSQPSVADNVVIAPVLGLAEQRALYDWADVIVVPLRPNHHASGITVLLEAVMAGKAVVATGVGGLSDYFSSDAVAYVPVYDPRSLRERVAALGADPQGTTERIRRAQQELILKDLTTRGYARQHVMLTHKMLRHASSSETVSSLIRA
;
A
#
# COMPACT_ATOMS: atom_id res chain seq x y z
N MET A 1 -16.99 -38.83 34.95
CA MET A 1 -15.74 -38.40 34.26
C MET A 1 -16.00 -38.45 32.77
N GLY A 2 -16.45 -37.36 32.20
CA GLY A 2 -16.70 -37.20 30.76
C GLY A 2 -15.63 -36.32 30.20
N SER A 3 -14.75 -36.89 29.39
CA SER A 3 -13.73 -36.21 28.60
C SER A 3 -14.44 -35.19 27.69
N LYS A 4 -14.22 -33.89 27.92
CA LYS A 4 -14.56 -32.86 26.95
C LYS A 4 -13.66 -33.08 25.76
N SER A 5 -14.24 -33.59 24.68
CA SER A 5 -13.60 -33.64 23.38
C SER A 5 -13.12 -32.23 23.02
N THR A 6 -11.83 -32.10 22.76
CA THR A 6 -11.26 -30.96 22.07
C THR A 6 -11.96 -30.84 20.74
N VAL A 7 -12.88 -29.89 20.61
CA VAL A 7 -13.44 -29.49 19.33
C VAL A 7 -12.26 -28.99 18.52
N GLU A 8 -11.86 -29.74 17.50
CA GLU A 8 -10.97 -29.24 16.47
C GLU A 8 -11.67 -28.03 15.85
N ASN A 9 -11.26 -26.84 16.24
CA ASN A 9 -11.73 -25.63 15.60
C ASN A 9 -11.24 -25.67 14.14
N GLY A 10 -12.17 -25.74 13.19
CA GLY A 10 -11.86 -25.65 11.77
C GLY A 10 -11.03 -24.39 11.44
N PRO A 11 -10.57 -24.21 10.20
CA PRO A 11 -9.74 -23.08 9.83
C PRO A 11 -10.45 -21.76 10.13
N VAL A 12 -9.69 -20.75 10.57
CA VAL A 12 -10.18 -19.38 10.75
C VAL A 12 -10.64 -18.83 9.39
N LYS A 13 -11.89 -18.41 9.31
CA LYS A 13 -12.48 -17.87 8.08
C LYS A 13 -12.18 -16.38 7.99
N VAL A 14 -11.35 -16.00 7.04
CA VAL A 14 -11.00 -14.60 6.78
C VAL A 14 -11.67 -14.14 5.48
N HIS A 15 -12.35 -13.01 5.53
CA HIS A 15 -12.85 -12.34 4.34
C HIS A 15 -11.97 -11.13 4.00
N VAL A 16 -11.27 -11.20 2.88
CA VAL A 16 -10.47 -10.08 2.34
C VAL A 16 -11.40 -9.20 1.52
N HIS A 17 -11.82 -8.08 2.09
CA HIS A 17 -12.72 -7.13 1.44
C HIS A 17 -11.93 -6.04 0.73
N LEU A 18 -11.85 -6.15 -0.60
CA LEU A 18 -11.15 -5.23 -1.48
C LEU A 18 -12.15 -4.36 -2.26
N TYR A 19 -11.65 -3.32 -2.93
CA TYR A 19 -12.49 -2.44 -3.74
C TYR A 19 -12.96 -3.12 -5.03
N TYR A 20 -14.04 -2.60 -5.61
CA TYR A 20 -14.57 -3.06 -6.89
C TYR A 20 -13.54 -2.86 -8.01
N GLY A 21 -13.29 -3.90 -8.79
CA GLY A 21 -12.34 -3.93 -9.89
C GLY A 21 -11.09 -4.79 -9.64
N VAL A 22 -11.00 -5.43 -8.46
CA VAL A 22 -9.86 -6.29 -8.09
C VAL A 22 -10.29 -7.66 -7.55
N ASP A 23 -11.43 -8.15 -8.00
CA ASP A 23 -11.85 -9.52 -7.76
C ASP A 23 -10.75 -10.48 -8.25
N PRO A 24 -10.22 -11.39 -7.39
CA PRO A 24 -9.16 -12.31 -7.76
C PRO A 24 -9.45 -13.14 -9.00
N ASP A 25 -10.71 -13.50 -9.25
CA ASP A 25 -11.09 -14.26 -10.45
C ASP A 25 -10.95 -13.44 -11.75
N CYS A 26 -11.05 -12.11 -11.66
CA CYS A 26 -10.78 -11.20 -12.75
C CYS A 26 -9.29 -10.85 -12.83
N TYR A 27 -8.63 -10.71 -11.70
CA TYR A 27 -7.22 -10.33 -11.59
C TYR A 27 -6.26 -11.44 -12.04
N ARG A 28 -6.63 -12.72 -11.87
CA ARG A 28 -5.86 -13.89 -12.28
C ARG A 28 -5.87 -14.16 -13.79
N LYS A 29 -6.74 -13.48 -14.56
CA LYS A 29 -6.93 -13.82 -15.98
C LYS A 29 -5.77 -13.43 -16.87
N ASP A 30 -4.98 -12.45 -16.48
CA ASP A 30 -4.00 -11.88 -17.38
C ASP A 30 -2.56 -12.27 -17.06
N GLU A 31 -2.24 -12.71 -15.85
CA GLU A 31 -0.90 -13.23 -15.48
C GLU A 31 -0.92 -13.70 -14.01
N ASP A 32 -0.47 -14.84 -13.68
CA ASP A 32 -0.23 -15.60 -12.46
C ASP A 32 -0.06 -14.90 -11.10
N VAL A 33 -0.52 -13.69 -10.92
CA VAL A 33 -0.21 -12.85 -9.76
C VAL A 33 -1.06 -13.15 -8.51
N GLY A 34 -2.00 -14.07 -8.62
CA GLY A 34 -2.86 -14.45 -7.48
C GLY A 34 -3.84 -13.35 -7.07
N CYS A 35 -3.71 -12.82 -5.88
CA CYS A 35 -4.54 -11.73 -5.36
C CYS A 35 -3.71 -10.45 -5.25
N LEU A 36 -4.32 -9.31 -5.59
CA LEU A 36 -3.71 -8.00 -5.36
C LEU A 36 -3.23 -7.90 -3.90
N TYR A 37 -2.06 -7.35 -3.67
CA TYR A 37 -1.39 -7.22 -2.37
C TYR A 37 -0.90 -8.54 -1.73
N GLY A 38 -1.04 -9.69 -2.42
CA GLY A 38 -0.50 -10.97 -1.97
C GLY A 38 -1.22 -11.61 -0.78
N TYR A 39 -2.45 -11.22 -0.46
CA TYR A 39 -3.20 -11.82 0.65
C TYR A 39 -3.37 -13.33 0.54
N HIS A 40 -3.39 -13.88 -0.69
CA HIS A 40 -3.51 -15.33 -0.94
C HIS A 40 -2.38 -16.16 -0.29
N TYR A 41 -1.23 -15.56 -0.01
CA TYR A 41 -0.15 -16.24 0.72
C TYR A 41 -0.47 -16.55 2.19
N ALA A 42 -1.56 -16.04 2.72
CA ALA A 42 -2.03 -16.35 4.07
C ALA A 42 -2.88 -17.63 4.12
N GLU A 43 -3.30 -18.19 2.97
CA GLU A 43 -4.11 -19.39 2.92
C GLU A 43 -3.32 -20.61 3.43
N SER A 44 -3.93 -21.41 4.32
CA SER A 44 -3.32 -22.58 4.95
C SER A 44 -4.40 -23.50 5.54
N GLU A 45 -4.00 -24.66 6.02
CA GLU A 45 -4.91 -25.57 6.74
C GLU A 45 -5.59 -24.92 7.97
N LYS A 46 -4.96 -23.88 8.54
CA LYS A 46 -5.47 -23.15 9.72
C LYS A 46 -6.21 -21.86 9.37
N MET A 47 -6.17 -21.41 8.11
CA MET A 47 -6.76 -20.15 7.69
C MET A 47 -7.33 -20.27 6.28
N SER A 48 -8.63 -20.09 6.14
CA SER A 48 -9.35 -20.11 4.87
C SER A 48 -9.73 -18.70 4.44
N LEU A 49 -9.40 -18.34 3.20
CA LEU A 49 -9.64 -17.01 2.66
C LEU A 49 -10.85 -16.99 1.71
N SER A 50 -11.62 -15.93 1.82
CA SER A 50 -12.64 -15.56 0.83
C SER A 50 -12.41 -14.10 0.42
N TYR A 51 -12.84 -13.73 -0.79
CA TYR A 51 -12.62 -12.39 -1.34
C TYR A 51 -13.93 -11.76 -1.77
N SER A 52 -13.94 -10.40 -1.76
CA SER A 52 -15.05 -9.66 -2.37
C SER A 52 -15.12 -9.93 -3.87
N ARG A 53 -16.35 -10.08 -4.38
CA ARG A 53 -16.65 -10.38 -5.77
C ARG A 53 -17.19 -9.17 -6.50
N ASP A 54 -16.74 -8.99 -7.74
CA ASP A 54 -17.21 -7.94 -8.64
C ASP A 54 -18.50 -8.39 -9.33
N HIS A 55 -19.61 -8.17 -8.66
CA HIS A 55 -20.90 -8.50 -9.24
C HIS A 55 -21.19 -7.64 -10.48
N PRO A 56 -21.66 -8.21 -11.59
CA PRO A 56 -22.01 -7.46 -12.78
C PRO A 56 -22.98 -6.31 -12.50
N GLU A 57 -22.77 -5.16 -13.12
CA GLU A 57 -23.60 -3.98 -12.95
C GLU A 57 -23.88 -3.27 -14.28
N GLY A 58 -25.15 -2.93 -14.49
CA GLY A 58 -25.55 -2.12 -15.63
C GLY A 58 -25.06 -0.66 -15.48
N ARG A 59 -25.14 0.12 -16.57
CA ARG A 59 -24.65 1.52 -16.61
C ARG A 59 -25.24 2.40 -15.50
N VAL A 60 -26.54 2.28 -15.24
CA VAL A 60 -27.25 3.07 -14.22
C VAL A 60 -26.72 2.75 -12.82
N LEU A 61 -26.67 1.46 -12.44
CA LEU A 61 -26.16 1.04 -11.13
C LEU A 61 -24.69 1.45 -10.92
N ARG A 62 -23.88 1.34 -11.96
CA ARG A 62 -22.48 1.80 -11.95
C ARG A 62 -22.37 3.29 -11.65
N THR A 63 -23.21 4.11 -12.28
CA THR A 63 -23.23 5.57 -12.05
C THR A 63 -23.67 5.88 -10.62
N ILE A 64 -24.73 5.23 -10.14
CA ILE A 64 -25.23 5.40 -8.76
C ILE A 64 -24.13 4.99 -7.76
N ARG A 65 -23.53 3.81 -7.93
CA ARG A 65 -22.44 3.33 -7.03
C ARG A 65 -21.28 4.31 -6.99
N ARG A 66 -20.82 4.80 -8.15
CA ARG A 66 -19.72 5.78 -8.24
C ARG A 66 -20.09 7.11 -7.57
N GLY A 67 -21.31 7.59 -7.79
CA GLY A 67 -21.81 8.82 -7.17
C GLY A 67 -21.90 8.70 -5.65
N LEU A 68 -22.51 7.62 -5.13
CA LEU A 68 -22.58 7.37 -3.69
C LEU A 68 -21.19 7.18 -3.07
N LYS A 69 -20.29 6.45 -3.74
CA LYS A 69 -18.88 6.29 -3.29
C LYS A 69 -18.17 7.63 -3.17
N ALA A 70 -18.33 8.53 -4.15
CA ALA A 70 -17.74 9.86 -4.12
C ALA A 70 -18.33 10.72 -2.99
N LEU A 71 -19.64 10.66 -2.77
CA LEU A 71 -20.33 11.42 -1.73
C LEU A 71 -20.00 10.94 -0.32
N LEU A 72 -20.03 9.62 -0.11
CA LEU A 72 -19.89 9.00 1.21
C LEU A 72 -18.44 8.68 1.59
N GLY A 73 -17.54 8.60 0.61
CA GLY A 73 -16.13 8.23 0.82
C GLY A 73 -15.90 6.72 0.98
N CYS A 74 -16.96 5.89 0.84
CA CYS A 74 -16.89 4.42 0.93
C CYS A 74 -17.87 3.75 -0.05
N ASP A 75 -17.59 2.48 -0.42
CA ASP A 75 -18.38 1.75 -1.42
C ASP A 75 -19.44 0.85 -0.76
N LEU A 76 -20.52 1.46 -0.28
CA LEU A 76 -21.61 0.74 0.39
C LEU A 76 -22.29 -0.30 -0.48
N ILE A 77 -22.46 -0.02 -1.78
CA ILE A 77 -23.15 -0.94 -2.69
C ILE A 77 -22.32 -2.20 -2.90
N HIS A 78 -21.01 -2.05 -3.13
CA HIS A 78 -20.12 -3.18 -3.28
C HIS A 78 -20.08 -4.03 -2.01
N THR A 79 -19.90 -3.42 -0.84
CA THR A 79 -19.91 -4.12 0.45
C THR A 79 -21.25 -4.82 0.73
N TYR A 80 -22.38 -4.17 0.46
CA TYR A 80 -23.70 -4.79 0.64
C TYR A 80 -23.91 -6.00 -0.28
N ARG A 81 -23.42 -5.97 -1.51
CA ARG A 81 -23.49 -7.11 -2.44
C ARG A 81 -22.64 -8.29 -1.97
N ASN A 82 -21.56 -8.04 -1.24
CA ASN A 82 -20.69 -9.04 -0.64
C ASN A 82 -21.06 -9.38 0.82
N ARG A 83 -22.18 -8.86 1.34
CA ARG A 83 -22.55 -8.96 2.76
C ARG A 83 -22.58 -10.37 3.33
N ALA A 84 -22.94 -11.37 2.54
CA ALA A 84 -23.00 -12.74 3.02
C ALA A 84 -21.62 -13.24 3.44
N ALA A 85 -20.60 -13.10 2.59
CA ALA A 85 -19.24 -13.48 2.89
C ALA A 85 -18.63 -12.62 4.02
N VAL A 86 -18.86 -11.31 3.99
CA VAL A 86 -18.44 -10.39 5.06
C VAL A 86 -18.99 -10.80 6.42
N LEU A 87 -20.28 -11.18 6.51
CA LEU A 87 -20.94 -11.48 7.79
C LEU A 87 -20.75 -12.92 8.27
N GLN A 88 -20.26 -13.84 7.42
CA GLN A 88 -19.97 -15.25 7.76
C GLN A 88 -18.49 -15.47 8.12
N ALA A 89 -17.64 -14.48 7.93
CA ALA A 89 -16.25 -14.55 8.30
C ALA A 89 -16.05 -14.43 9.82
N ASP A 90 -14.96 -14.98 10.33
CA ASP A 90 -14.49 -14.74 11.70
C ASP A 90 -13.76 -13.39 11.78
N VAL A 91 -12.98 -13.07 10.72
CA VAL A 91 -12.20 -11.84 10.62
C VAL A 91 -12.34 -11.25 9.21
N ILE A 92 -12.47 -9.94 9.14
CA ILE A 92 -12.47 -9.17 7.88
C ILE A 92 -11.16 -8.41 7.80
N TRP A 93 -10.45 -8.56 6.67
CA TRP A 93 -9.31 -7.72 6.30
C TRP A 93 -9.74 -6.68 5.27
N THR A 94 -9.29 -5.46 5.42
CA THR A 94 -9.52 -4.39 4.44
C THR A 94 -8.22 -3.67 4.13
N HIS A 95 -8.08 -3.15 2.91
CA HIS A 95 -6.85 -2.53 2.45
C HIS A 95 -6.86 -1.00 2.57
N THR A 96 -8.03 -0.37 2.44
CA THR A 96 -8.18 1.08 2.59
C THR A 96 -9.43 1.45 3.41
N GLU A 97 -9.55 2.74 3.73
CA GLU A 97 -10.73 3.27 4.43
C GLU A 97 -12.03 3.10 3.66
N ARG A 98 -11.96 2.99 2.35
CA ARG A 98 -13.17 2.84 1.52
C ARG A 98 -13.89 1.53 1.79
N GLU A 99 -13.14 0.50 2.09
CA GLU A 99 -13.63 -0.83 2.42
C GLU A 99 -14.02 -0.93 3.89
N TYR A 100 -13.14 -0.51 4.83
CA TYR A 100 -13.46 -0.69 6.25
C TYR A 100 -14.60 0.21 6.73
N LEU A 101 -14.78 1.42 6.21
CA LEU A 101 -15.90 2.27 6.61
C LEU A 101 -17.25 1.65 6.22
N SER A 102 -17.35 1.05 5.03
CA SER A 102 -18.56 0.35 4.61
C SER A 102 -18.75 -0.98 5.34
N ALA A 103 -17.69 -1.75 5.58
CA ALA A 103 -17.74 -2.97 6.39
C ALA A 103 -18.14 -2.64 7.84
N ALA A 104 -17.58 -1.61 8.45
CA ALA A 104 -17.93 -1.14 9.78
C ALA A 104 -19.42 -0.77 9.88
N LEU A 105 -19.96 -0.06 8.89
CA LEU A 105 -21.39 0.26 8.85
C LEU A 105 -22.24 -1.02 8.78
N LEU A 106 -21.89 -1.96 7.92
CA LEU A 106 -22.60 -3.25 7.80
C LEU A 106 -22.58 -4.01 9.14
N LEU A 107 -21.41 -4.04 9.82
CA LEU A 107 -21.28 -4.68 11.13
C LEU A 107 -22.06 -3.95 12.24
N MET A 108 -22.22 -2.63 12.16
CA MET A 108 -23.07 -1.89 13.10
C MET A 108 -24.56 -2.23 12.93
N LEU A 109 -25.00 -2.47 11.70
CA LEU A 109 -26.39 -2.81 11.38
C LEU A 109 -26.71 -4.29 11.65
N LYS A 110 -25.71 -5.18 11.72
CA LYS A 110 -25.91 -6.59 12.07
C LYS A 110 -26.42 -6.71 13.51
N ARG A 111 -27.55 -7.37 13.69
CA ARG A 111 -28.10 -7.74 15.01
C ARG A 111 -27.37 -8.99 15.53
N GLY A 112 -27.33 -9.15 16.86
CA GLY A 112 -26.66 -10.28 17.53
C GLY A 112 -25.23 -9.96 17.99
N ARG A 113 -24.64 -10.90 18.75
CA ARG A 113 -23.30 -10.74 19.37
C ARG A 113 -22.19 -11.26 18.47
N ASP A 114 -22.45 -12.30 17.67
CA ASP A 114 -21.46 -12.95 16.80
C ASP A 114 -21.17 -12.09 15.57
N LYS A 115 -20.30 -11.12 15.74
CA LYS A 115 -19.88 -10.22 14.66
C LYS A 115 -18.42 -10.49 14.32
N PRO A 116 -18.08 -10.55 13.03
CA PRO A 116 -16.71 -10.63 12.60
C PRO A 116 -15.82 -9.55 13.25
N LEU A 117 -14.58 -9.91 13.54
CA LEU A 117 -13.54 -8.94 13.90
C LEU A 117 -13.13 -8.18 12.65
N LEU A 118 -12.84 -6.88 12.78
CA LEU A 118 -12.44 -6.02 11.68
C LEU A 118 -11.00 -5.53 11.86
N LEU A 119 -10.09 -5.99 10.99
CA LEU A 119 -8.76 -5.44 10.79
C LEU A 119 -8.87 -4.38 9.70
N ALA A 120 -8.67 -3.13 10.05
CA ALA A 120 -8.92 -1.98 9.21
C ALA A 120 -7.62 -1.23 8.91
N GLN A 121 -7.17 -1.26 7.65
CA GLN A 121 -6.00 -0.50 7.21
C GLN A 121 -6.41 0.88 6.72
N SER A 122 -5.77 1.91 7.25
CA SER A 122 -5.97 3.30 6.82
C SER A 122 -4.80 3.77 5.96
N VAL A 123 -5.11 4.31 4.80
CA VAL A 123 -4.12 4.77 3.81
C VAL A 123 -4.35 6.24 3.45
N TRP A 124 -5.48 6.58 2.83
CA TRP A 124 -5.77 7.91 2.28
C TRP A 124 -6.54 8.83 3.23
N LEU A 125 -7.23 8.27 4.23
CA LEU A 125 -8.11 9.05 5.10
C LEU A 125 -7.35 10.10 5.92
N LEU A 126 -6.09 9.81 6.26
CA LEU A 126 -5.24 10.72 7.03
C LEU A 126 -4.88 11.97 6.24
N ASP A 127 -4.65 11.86 4.92
CA ASP A 127 -4.38 13.01 4.04
C ASP A 127 -5.54 13.99 3.96
N ILE A 128 -6.76 13.46 3.98
CA ILE A 128 -7.97 14.28 3.78
C ILE A 128 -8.69 14.62 5.08
N TRP A 129 -8.22 14.08 6.23
CA TRP A 129 -8.95 14.19 7.50
C TRP A 129 -9.28 15.63 7.90
N GLU A 130 -8.31 16.51 7.79
CA GLU A 130 -8.50 17.92 8.20
C GLU A 130 -9.40 18.70 7.22
N SER A 131 -9.55 18.26 6.00
CA SER A 131 -10.46 18.83 4.99
C SER A 131 -11.90 18.34 5.09
N LEU A 132 -12.16 17.27 5.87
CA LEU A 132 -13.50 16.73 6.04
C LEU A 132 -14.38 17.65 6.90
N SER A 133 -15.68 17.74 6.54
CA SER A 133 -16.66 18.43 7.38
C SER A 133 -16.79 17.79 8.76
N LEU A 134 -17.15 18.54 9.78
CA LEU A 134 -17.34 18.04 11.14
C LEU A 134 -18.30 16.86 11.20
N VAL A 135 -19.38 16.90 10.44
CA VAL A 135 -20.37 15.80 10.36
C VAL A 135 -19.69 14.52 9.86
N LYS A 136 -18.92 14.59 8.76
CA LYS A 136 -18.18 13.42 8.25
C LYS A 136 -17.16 12.90 9.26
N ARG A 137 -16.43 13.78 9.94
CA ARG A 137 -15.47 13.38 10.99
C ARG A 137 -16.15 12.62 12.12
N VAL A 138 -17.32 13.10 12.60
CA VAL A 138 -18.09 12.43 13.66
C VAL A 138 -18.55 11.05 13.20
N ILE A 139 -19.15 10.95 11.99
CA ILE A 139 -19.61 9.68 11.42
C ILE A 139 -18.43 8.71 11.25
N PHE A 140 -17.33 9.15 10.67
CA PHE A 140 -16.16 8.29 10.43
C PHE A 140 -15.52 7.85 11.75
N LYS A 141 -15.40 8.72 12.77
CA LYS A 141 -14.96 8.30 14.11
C LYS A 141 -15.84 7.21 14.71
N LYS A 142 -17.16 7.31 14.55
CA LYS A 142 -18.09 6.28 15.02
C LYS A 142 -17.89 4.95 14.27
N LEU A 143 -17.69 4.99 12.96
CA LEU A 143 -17.40 3.80 12.14
C LEU A 143 -16.03 3.20 12.49
N LEU A 144 -15.00 4.04 12.63
CA LEU A 144 -13.67 3.62 13.08
C LEU A 144 -13.71 2.93 14.45
N GLY A 145 -14.59 3.36 15.34
CA GLY A 145 -14.83 2.72 16.65
C GLY A 145 -15.22 1.24 16.52
N ARG A 146 -15.69 0.78 15.34
CA ARG A 146 -16.06 -0.63 15.11
C ARG A 146 -14.85 -1.50 14.70
N ALA A 147 -13.74 -0.89 14.24
CA ALA A 147 -12.54 -1.64 13.94
C ALA A 147 -11.89 -2.20 15.21
N ASN A 148 -11.65 -3.50 15.26
CA ASN A 148 -11.00 -4.17 16.37
C ASN A 148 -9.49 -3.88 16.39
N LEU A 149 -8.89 -3.75 15.20
CA LEU A 149 -7.51 -3.36 15.03
C LEU A 149 -7.39 -2.37 13.86
N LEU A 150 -6.67 -1.27 14.10
CA LEU A 150 -6.28 -0.33 13.05
C LEU A 150 -4.83 -0.62 12.63
N THR A 151 -4.59 -0.63 11.33
CA THR A 151 -3.23 -0.70 10.78
C THR A 151 -2.95 0.51 9.91
N THR A 152 -1.67 0.85 9.81
CA THR A 152 -1.15 1.93 8.96
C THR A 152 0.12 1.46 8.28
N LEU A 153 0.54 2.16 7.23
CA LEU A 153 1.73 1.80 6.45
C LEU A 153 3.04 2.38 7.04
N THR A 154 2.93 3.37 7.93
CA THR A 154 4.10 4.07 8.49
C THR A 154 3.88 4.49 9.93
N THR A 155 4.96 4.78 10.65
CA THR A 155 4.92 5.30 12.02
C THR A 155 4.30 6.70 12.08
N ASP A 156 4.56 7.54 11.09
CA ASP A 156 3.94 8.86 10.96
C ASP A 156 2.40 8.74 10.89
N ASN A 157 1.92 7.77 10.11
CA ASN A 157 0.49 7.49 10.02
C ASN A 157 -0.09 6.99 11.35
N ALA A 158 0.63 6.15 12.08
CA ALA A 158 0.18 5.70 13.40
C ALA A 158 0.09 6.86 14.41
N ALA A 159 1.04 7.79 14.36
CA ALA A 159 1.00 9.01 15.15
C ALA A 159 -0.21 9.91 14.80
N LEU A 160 -0.54 10.04 13.50
CA LEU A 160 -1.73 10.76 13.06
C LEU A 160 -3.03 10.08 13.48
N VAL A 161 -3.11 8.75 13.46
CA VAL A 161 -4.25 7.98 14.01
C VAL A 161 -4.45 8.32 15.48
N LYS A 162 -3.36 8.35 16.26
CA LYS A 162 -3.42 8.74 17.68
C LYS A 162 -3.90 10.18 17.84
N LYS A 163 -3.33 11.11 17.08
CA LYS A 163 -3.68 12.55 17.11
C LYS A 163 -5.14 12.80 16.74
N PHE A 164 -5.61 12.23 15.62
CA PHE A 164 -6.94 12.56 15.09
C PHE A 164 -8.07 11.74 15.70
N TRP A 165 -7.81 10.47 16.02
CA TRP A 165 -8.86 9.53 16.42
C TRP A 165 -8.75 9.07 17.86
N ASN A 166 -7.66 9.44 18.56
CA ASN A 166 -7.33 8.98 19.91
C ASN A 166 -7.33 7.44 20.02
N ARG A 167 -6.79 6.77 19.00
CA ARG A 167 -6.65 5.31 18.92
C ARG A 167 -5.21 4.94 18.61
N ASP A 168 -4.84 3.73 18.98
CA ASP A 168 -3.57 3.16 18.58
C ASP A 168 -3.74 2.43 17.26
N ALA A 169 -2.70 2.46 16.42
CA ALA A 169 -2.60 1.69 15.19
C ALA A 169 -1.30 0.89 15.16
N THR A 170 -1.36 -0.29 14.58
CA THR A 170 -0.16 -1.11 14.34
C THR A 170 0.40 -0.78 12.96
N VAL A 171 1.69 -0.51 12.88
CA VAL A 171 2.37 -0.33 11.60
C VAL A 171 2.52 -1.69 10.93
N THR A 172 2.06 -1.77 9.68
CA THR A 172 2.14 -2.95 8.83
C THR A 172 2.81 -2.51 7.53
N LEU A 173 4.11 -2.77 7.41
CA LEU A 173 4.87 -2.33 6.25
C LEU A 173 4.39 -3.05 4.99
N TYR A 174 4.17 -2.30 3.93
CA TYR A 174 3.77 -2.82 2.63
C TYR A 174 4.90 -3.65 2.00
N GLY A 175 4.54 -4.59 1.12
CA GLY A 175 5.49 -5.46 0.47
C GLY A 175 5.25 -5.56 -1.04
N ILE A 176 6.30 -5.95 -1.77
CA ILE A 176 6.30 -6.11 -3.22
C ILE A 176 6.23 -7.60 -3.62
N SER A 177 5.61 -7.89 -4.75
CA SER A 177 5.59 -9.23 -5.34
C SER A 177 6.98 -9.62 -5.83
N THR A 178 7.51 -10.71 -5.27
CA THR A 178 8.79 -11.29 -5.72
C THR A 178 8.67 -12.02 -7.05
N ASP A 179 7.46 -12.39 -7.44
CA ASP A 179 7.18 -13.05 -8.71
C ASP A 179 7.15 -12.01 -9.85
N ASP A 180 6.62 -10.81 -9.56
CA ASP A 180 6.64 -9.69 -10.51
C ASP A 180 8.00 -9.00 -10.56
N PHE A 181 8.65 -8.81 -9.43
CA PHE A 181 9.96 -8.18 -9.29
C PHE A 181 10.90 -9.10 -8.52
N PRO A 182 11.54 -10.08 -9.19
CA PRO A 182 12.57 -10.91 -8.57
C PRO A 182 13.78 -10.07 -8.16
N LEU A 183 14.36 -10.38 -7.00
CA LEU A 183 15.51 -9.65 -6.47
C LEU A 183 16.73 -9.79 -7.38
N GLN A 184 17.11 -8.70 -8.02
CA GLN A 184 18.30 -8.59 -8.87
C GLN A 184 19.50 -8.15 -8.03
N ARG A 185 20.28 -9.11 -7.52
CA ARG A 185 21.51 -8.79 -6.77
C ARG A 185 22.56 -8.21 -7.69
N ILE A 186 23.16 -7.10 -7.27
CA ILE A 186 24.25 -6.47 -8.04
C ILE A 186 25.62 -6.80 -7.45
N SER A 187 26.59 -7.09 -8.33
CA SER A 187 28.01 -7.18 -7.95
C SER A 187 28.64 -5.80 -7.89
N GLN A 188 28.35 -4.96 -8.87
CA GLN A 188 28.84 -3.60 -9.02
C GLN A 188 27.84 -2.78 -9.81
N TRP A 189 27.56 -1.55 -9.36
CA TRP A 189 26.77 -0.59 -10.11
C TRP A 189 27.68 0.17 -11.09
N ARG A 190 27.27 0.21 -12.36
CA ARG A 190 27.99 0.85 -13.45
C ARG A 190 27.06 1.80 -14.19
N PRO A 191 27.11 3.10 -13.92
CA PRO A 191 26.23 4.07 -14.56
C PRO A 191 26.60 4.32 -16.01
N HIS A 192 25.62 4.70 -16.81
CA HIS A 192 25.83 5.22 -18.17
C HIS A 192 26.31 6.68 -18.15
N ALA A 193 26.87 7.11 -19.26
CA ALA A 193 27.16 8.51 -19.52
C ALA A 193 26.54 8.90 -20.88
N PRO A 194 25.49 9.74 -20.88
CA PRO A 194 24.80 10.42 -19.77
C PRO A 194 24.10 9.45 -18.79
N LEU A 195 23.97 9.86 -17.51
CA LEU A 195 23.32 9.08 -16.48
C LEU A 195 21.82 8.92 -16.80
N ARG A 196 21.31 7.69 -16.78
CA ARG A 196 19.92 7.37 -17.11
C ARG A 196 19.03 7.46 -15.88
N VAL A 197 18.12 8.42 -15.88
CA VAL A 197 17.21 8.70 -14.78
C VAL A 197 15.78 8.37 -15.17
N ALA A 198 15.08 7.57 -14.34
CA ALA A 198 13.68 7.30 -14.58
C ALA A 198 12.82 7.66 -13.37
N ALA A 199 11.58 8.10 -13.64
CA ALA A 199 10.53 8.25 -12.66
C ALA A 199 9.23 7.65 -13.21
N ILE A 200 8.46 6.97 -12.34
CA ILE A 200 7.20 6.33 -12.74
C ILE A 200 6.11 6.58 -11.70
N GLY A 201 4.87 6.74 -12.15
CA GLY A 201 3.69 6.76 -11.28
C GLY A 201 2.52 7.56 -11.80
N ASN A 202 1.34 7.24 -11.26
CA ASN A 202 0.07 7.86 -11.60
C ASN A 202 -0.63 8.49 -10.39
N ASP A 203 0.03 8.51 -9.22
CA ASP A 203 -0.48 9.14 -8.01
C ASP A 203 -0.53 10.66 -8.18
N ARG A 204 -1.53 11.31 -7.55
CA ARG A 204 -1.71 12.76 -7.58
C ARG A 204 -0.59 13.54 -6.89
N ASP A 205 0.07 12.88 -5.91
CA ASP A 205 1.12 13.51 -5.10
C ASP A 205 2.54 13.29 -5.67
N ARG A 206 2.63 12.88 -6.96
CA ARG A 206 3.87 12.94 -7.73
C ARG A 206 4.21 14.36 -8.08
N ASP A 207 5.46 14.77 -7.85
CA ASP A 207 5.96 16.10 -8.17
C ASP A 207 6.76 16.12 -9.48
N TRP A 208 6.01 16.05 -10.58
CA TRP A 208 6.61 16.06 -11.91
C TRP A 208 7.29 17.39 -12.26
N GLN A 209 6.85 18.51 -11.65
CA GLN A 209 7.49 19.80 -11.87
C GLN A 209 8.91 19.82 -11.32
N THR A 210 9.12 19.34 -10.11
CA THR A 210 10.46 19.20 -9.52
C THR A 210 11.35 18.27 -10.34
N PHE A 211 10.80 17.15 -10.86
CA PHE A 211 11.54 16.25 -11.73
C PHE A 211 11.99 16.95 -13.02
N MET A 212 11.08 17.62 -13.72
CA MET A 212 11.40 18.33 -14.96
C MET A 212 12.44 19.43 -14.72
N ALA A 213 12.24 20.28 -13.72
CA ALA A 213 13.19 21.35 -13.38
C ALA A 213 14.57 20.84 -12.93
N ALA A 214 14.66 19.58 -12.46
CA ALA A 214 15.93 18.98 -12.09
C ALA A 214 16.74 18.48 -13.29
N PHE A 215 16.10 17.93 -14.32
CA PHE A 215 16.80 17.17 -15.37
C PHE A 215 16.69 17.76 -16.76
N GLU A 216 15.70 18.62 -17.03
CA GLU A 216 15.50 19.24 -18.33
C GLU A 216 16.70 20.12 -18.72
N ASN A 217 17.16 20.00 -19.98
CA ASN A 217 18.30 20.75 -20.54
C ASN A 217 19.65 20.55 -19.83
N ASP A 218 19.82 19.46 -19.08
CA ASP A 218 21.10 19.10 -18.46
C ASP A 218 21.70 17.88 -19.17
N ALA A 219 22.73 18.09 -19.98
CA ALA A 219 23.37 17.06 -20.81
C ALA A 219 24.03 15.92 -20.00
N ARG A 220 24.17 16.06 -18.68
CA ARG A 220 24.66 14.99 -17.82
C ARG A 220 23.66 13.85 -17.67
N PHE A 221 22.39 14.08 -18.00
CA PHE A 221 21.28 13.16 -17.78
C PHE A 221 20.51 12.86 -19.06
N THR A 222 20.06 11.62 -19.19
CA THR A 222 18.95 11.24 -20.06
C THR A 222 17.81 10.76 -19.16
N ALA A 223 16.64 11.39 -19.27
CA ALA A 223 15.55 11.17 -18.34
C ALA A 223 14.31 10.56 -19.03
N ARG A 224 13.62 9.65 -18.32
CA ARG A 224 12.33 9.10 -18.72
C ARG A 224 11.32 9.29 -17.61
N LEU A 225 10.20 9.94 -17.95
CA LEU A 225 9.07 10.12 -17.06
C LEU A 225 7.89 9.26 -17.52
N ALA A 226 7.59 8.20 -16.78
CA ALA A 226 6.52 7.28 -17.09
C ALA A 226 5.25 7.63 -16.30
N THR A 227 4.25 8.22 -16.97
CA THR A 227 2.99 8.61 -16.35
C THR A 227 1.84 8.68 -17.36
N GLN A 228 0.63 8.32 -16.91
CA GLN A 228 -0.63 8.55 -17.65
C GLN A 228 -1.25 9.91 -17.31
N ARG A 229 -0.68 10.62 -16.33
CA ARG A 229 -1.18 11.94 -15.93
C ARG A 229 -0.66 13.01 -16.87
N LYS A 230 -1.49 14.04 -17.08
CA LYS A 230 -1.07 15.22 -17.82
C LYS A 230 0.02 15.96 -17.05
N VAL A 231 1.19 16.09 -17.66
CA VAL A 231 2.28 16.93 -17.14
C VAL A 231 2.02 18.36 -17.59
N SER A 232 2.06 19.32 -16.66
CA SER A 232 1.60 20.69 -16.89
C SER A 232 2.46 21.47 -17.91
N GLN A 233 3.72 21.07 -18.06
CA GLN A 233 4.63 21.62 -19.05
C GLN A 233 5.29 20.43 -19.76
N PRO A 234 4.88 20.11 -21.01
CA PRO A 234 5.60 19.12 -21.78
C PRO A 234 7.00 19.67 -22.05
N SER A 235 8.01 18.84 -21.81
CA SER A 235 9.38 19.18 -22.14
C SER A 235 9.53 19.39 -23.64
N VAL A 236 10.27 20.41 -24.02
CA VAL A 236 10.82 20.59 -25.37
C VAL A 236 12.30 20.20 -25.42
N ALA A 237 12.85 19.70 -24.31
CA ALA A 237 14.23 19.30 -24.19
C ALA A 237 14.45 17.90 -24.73
N ASP A 238 15.46 17.72 -25.60
CA ASP A 238 15.77 16.45 -26.24
C ASP A 238 16.21 15.34 -25.27
N ASN A 239 16.63 15.71 -24.06
CA ASN A 239 17.12 14.77 -23.05
C ASN A 239 16.03 14.17 -22.13
N VAL A 240 14.75 14.56 -22.28
CA VAL A 240 13.64 14.07 -21.46
C VAL A 240 12.53 13.48 -22.32
N VAL A 241 12.21 12.21 -22.09
CA VAL A 241 11.08 11.52 -22.74
C VAL A 241 9.96 11.32 -21.75
N ILE A 242 8.75 11.77 -22.10
CA ILE A 242 7.52 11.57 -21.30
C ILE A 242 6.61 10.62 -22.07
N ALA A 243 6.37 9.44 -21.51
CA ALA A 243 5.48 8.43 -22.11
C ALA A 243 4.82 7.58 -21.02
N PRO A 244 3.58 7.10 -21.25
CA PRO A 244 3.00 6.11 -20.35
C PRO A 244 3.77 4.79 -20.43
N VAL A 245 3.76 4.04 -19.33
CA VAL A 245 4.20 2.65 -19.27
C VAL A 245 2.97 1.81 -18.98
N LEU A 246 2.72 0.81 -19.81
CA LEU A 246 1.53 -0.03 -19.77
C LEU A 246 1.94 -1.50 -19.53
N GLY A 247 1.54 -2.01 -18.39
CA GLY A 247 1.81 -3.40 -18.03
C GLY A 247 3.21 -3.66 -17.44
N LEU A 248 3.37 -4.87 -16.93
CA LEU A 248 4.55 -5.26 -16.16
C LEU A 248 5.83 -5.33 -17.00
N ALA A 249 5.72 -5.79 -18.25
CA ALA A 249 6.89 -5.94 -19.14
C ALA A 249 7.54 -4.58 -19.45
N GLU A 250 6.74 -3.56 -19.80
CA GLU A 250 7.26 -2.21 -20.06
C GLU A 250 7.79 -1.56 -18.77
N GLN A 251 7.16 -1.85 -17.64
CA GLN A 251 7.62 -1.36 -16.34
C GLN A 251 8.99 -1.94 -15.99
N ARG A 252 9.18 -3.25 -16.15
CA ARG A 252 10.49 -3.90 -15.98
C ARG A 252 11.53 -3.33 -16.94
N ALA A 253 11.19 -3.16 -18.20
CA ALA A 253 12.08 -2.57 -19.21
C ALA A 253 12.51 -1.14 -18.85
N LEU A 254 11.62 -0.33 -18.23
CA LEU A 254 11.99 0.98 -17.73
C LEU A 254 13.00 0.90 -16.57
N TYR A 255 12.78 -0.01 -15.63
CA TYR A 255 13.74 -0.25 -14.54
C TYR A 255 15.08 -0.73 -15.10
N ASP A 256 15.09 -1.68 -16.02
CA ASP A 256 16.32 -2.22 -16.61
C ASP A 256 17.12 -1.13 -17.33
N TRP A 257 16.44 -0.23 -18.05
CA TRP A 257 17.06 0.90 -18.73
C TRP A 257 17.69 1.92 -17.77
N ALA A 258 17.08 2.16 -16.59
CA ALA A 258 17.49 3.22 -15.67
C ALA A 258 18.75 2.86 -14.88
N ASP A 259 19.58 3.86 -14.61
CA ASP A 259 20.65 3.80 -13.60
C ASP A 259 20.09 4.21 -12.23
N VAL A 260 19.29 5.28 -12.20
CA VAL A 260 18.71 5.85 -10.99
C VAL A 260 17.19 5.97 -11.15
N ILE A 261 16.46 5.51 -10.16
CA ILE A 261 15.02 5.75 -10.03
C ILE A 261 14.79 6.92 -9.11
N VAL A 262 14.01 7.88 -9.57
CA VAL A 262 13.62 9.06 -8.79
C VAL A 262 12.15 8.95 -8.41
N VAL A 263 11.87 9.18 -7.14
CA VAL A 263 10.50 9.20 -6.58
C VAL A 263 10.21 10.62 -6.07
N PRO A 264 9.86 11.55 -6.96
CA PRO A 264 9.61 12.94 -6.60
C PRO A 264 8.19 13.08 -6.08
N LEU A 265 8.05 13.57 -4.85
CA LEU A 265 6.77 13.62 -4.14
C LEU A 265 6.46 15.00 -3.60
N ARG A 266 5.18 15.34 -3.62
CA ARG A 266 4.60 16.41 -2.80
C ARG A 266 4.35 15.91 -1.38
N PRO A 267 4.19 16.81 -0.40
CA PRO A 267 3.80 16.41 0.95
C PRO A 267 2.54 15.54 0.94
N ASN A 268 2.63 14.37 1.56
CA ASN A 268 1.53 13.41 1.69
C ASN A 268 1.75 12.52 2.91
N HIS A 269 0.69 11.84 3.36
CA HIS A 269 0.74 10.90 4.48
C HIS A 269 0.51 9.44 4.08
N HIS A 270 0.13 9.15 2.83
CA HIS A 270 -0.23 7.79 2.40
C HIS A 270 0.92 6.98 1.81
N ALA A 271 2.16 7.34 2.12
CA ALA A 271 3.36 6.67 1.61
C ALA A 271 3.37 6.59 0.05
N SER A 272 2.99 7.70 -0.63
CA SER A 272 3.04 7.77 -2.09
C SER A 272 4.40 7.30 -2.59
N GLY A 273 4.40 6.48 -3.64
CA GLY A 273 5.64 5.99 -4.24
C GLY A 273 6.26 4.77 -3.60
N ILE A 274 5.69 4.22 -2.54
CA ILE A 274 6.28 3.08 -1.85
C ILE A 274 6.46 1.87 -2.78
N THR A 275 5.52 1.56 -3.66
CA THR A 275 5.66 0.46 -4.63
C THR A 275 6.84 0.67 -5.55
N VAL A 276 6.99 1.87 -6.11
CA VAL A 276 8.14 2.22 -6.98
C VAL A 276 9.47 2.12 -6.25
N LEU A 277 9.49 2.52 -4.98
CA LEU A 277 10.68 2.40 -4.13
C LEU A 277 11.09 0.93 -3.95
N LEU A 278 10.12 0.07 -3.62
CA LEU A 278 10.34 -1.37 -3.45
C LEU A 278 10.75 -2.05 -4.77
N GLU A 279 10.06 -1.73 -5.87
CA GLU A 279 10.37 -2.24 -7.22
C GLU A 279 11.78 -1.87 -7.65
N ALA A 280 12.18 -0.61 -7.45
CA ALA A 280 13.53 -0.13 -7.78
C ALA A 280 14.62 -0.86 -6.98
N VAL A 281 14.40 -1.08 -5.68
CA VAL A 281 15.32 -1.84 -4.82
C VAL A 281 15.41 -3.30 -5.25
N MET A 282 14.28 -3.93 -5.59
CA MET A 282 14.26 -5.29 -6.12
C MET A 282 15.02 -5.39 -7.46
N ALA A 283 14.86 -4.39 -8.34
CA ALA A 283 15.57 -4.30 -9.61
C ALA A 283 17.05 -3.87 -9.47
N GLY A 284 17.58 -3.74 -8.24
CA GLY A 284 18.97 -3.38 -8.01
C GLY A 284 19.36 -1.96 -8.48
N LYS A 285 18.43 -1.01 -8.43
CA LYS A 285 18.63 0.37 -8.87
C LYS A 285 18.97 1.29 -7.70
N ALA A 286 19.77 2.32 -7.96
CA ALA A 286 19.95 3.42 -7.04
C ALA A 286 18.64 4.23 -6.96
N VAL A 287 18.28 4.70 -5.76
CA VAL A 287 17.02 5.41 -5.55
C VAL A 287 17.26 6.76 -4.88
N VAL A 288 16.64 7.79 -5.46
CA VAL A 288 16.50 9.11 -4.84
C VAL A 288 15.01 9.38 -4.64
N ALA A 289 14.58 9.68 -3.44
CA ALA A 289 13.18 9.95 -3.11
C ALA A 289 13.04 11.25 -2.33
N THR A 290 11.87 11.89 -2.45
CA THR A 290 11.53 12.99 -1.53
C THR A 290 11.26 12.43 -0.14
N GLY A 291 11.82 13.03 0.90
CA GLY A 291 11.71 12.59 2.28
C GLY A 291 10.34 12.93 2.92
N VAL A 292 9.26 12.30 2.44
CA VAL A 292 7.89 12.49 2.93
C VAL A 292 7.13 11.17 3.04
N GLY A 293 5.97 11.20 3.66
CA GLY A 293 5.03 10.07 3.70
C GLY A 293 5.52 8.87 4.50
N GLY A 294 6.54 9.04 5.36
CA GLY A 294 7.09 7.96 6.18
C GLY A 294 7.89 6.91 5.39
N LEU A 295 8.42 7.25 4.20
CA LEU A 295 9.26 6.33 3.39
C LEU A 295 10.51 5.88 4.13
N SER A 296 11.00 6.65 5.11
CA SER A 296 12.14 6.31 5.96
C SER A 296 11.90 5.09 6.88
N ASP A 297 10.66 4.70 7.12
CA ASP A 297 10.34 3.46 7.84
C ASP A 297 10.72 2.22 7.02
N TYR A 298 10.69 2.34 5.70
CA TYR A 298 11.04 1.27 4.78
C TYR A 298 12.55 1.18 4.57
N PHE A 299 13.20 2.31 4.28
CA PHE A 299 14.63 2.36 4.00
C PHE A 299 15.31 3.53 4.70
N SER A 300 16.46 3.24 5.31
CA SER A 300 17.29 4.27 5.94
C SER A 300 17.85 5.25 4.91
N SER A 301 18.35 6.40 5.37
CA SER A 301 19.04 7.39 4.54
C SER A 301 20.36 6.87 3.93
N ASP A 302 20.89 5.78 4.48
CA ASP A 302 22.07 5.09 3.93
C ASP A 302 21.72 4.12 2.80
N ALA A 303 20.45 3.70 2.71
CA ALA A 303 19.92 2.81 1.69
C ALA A 303 19.31 3.59 0.52
N VAL A 304 18.45 4.57 0.82
CA VAL A 304 17.79 5.45 -0.14
C VAL A 304 18.23 6.89 0.10
N ALA A 305 18.55 7.61 -0.96
CA ALA A 305 18.93 9.02 -0.86
C ALA A 305 17.68 9.90 -0.79
N TYR A 306 17.47 10.59 0.34
CA TYR A 306 16.33 11.49 0.50
C TYR A 306 16.69 12.94 0.20
N VAL A 307 15.74 13.67 -0.42
CA VAL A 307 15.84 15.10 -0.74
C VAL A 307 14.62 15.86 -0.21
N PRO A 308 14.73 17.18 0.00
CA PRO A 308 13.59 18.00 0.39
C PRO A 308 12.50 18.07 -0.69
N VAL A 309 11.27 18.42 -0.28
CA VAL A 309 10.16 18.72 -1.18
C VAL A 309 10.43 19.98 -2.00
N TYR A 310 9.96 19.99 -3.25
CA TYR A 310 10.02 21.15 -4.14
C TYR A 310 11.44 21.71 -4.39
N ASP A 311 12.46 20.88 -4.25
CA ASP A 311 13.86 21.28 -4.43
C ASP A 311 14.51 20.52 -5.61
N PRO A 312 14.37 21.04 -6.85
CA PRO A 312 14.97 20.44 -8.03
C PRO A 312 16.50 20.49 -8.01
N ARG A 313 17.10 21.46 -7.32
CA ARG A 313 18.56 21.59 -7.20
C ARG A 313 19.11 20.44 -6.36
N SER A 314 18.58 20.23 -5.16
CA SER A 314 18.99 19.11 -4.29
C SER A 314 18.75 17.77 -4.99
N LEU A 315 17.64 17.61 -5.72
CA LEU A 315 17.34 16.39 -6.47
C LEU A 315 18.42 16.13 -7.53
N ARG A 316 18.73 17.12 -8.35
CA ARG A 316 19.76 17.03 -9.40
C ARG A 316 21.14 16.75 -8.84
N GLU A 317 21.56 17.48 -7.82
CA GLU A 317 22.87 17.30 -7.17
C GLU A 317 23.01 15.92 -6.52
N ARG A 318 21.94 15.42 -5.89
CA ARG A 318 21.94 14.09 -5.28
C ARG A 318 22.08 12.98 -6.32
N VAL A 319 21.36 13.07 -7.44
CA VAL A 319 21.49 12.11 -8.56
C VAL A 319 22.88 12.18 -9.18
N ALA A 320 23.41 13.38 -9.41
CA ALA A 320 24.77 13.54 -9.92
C ALA A 320 25.83 12.95 -8.98
N ALA A 321 25.68 13.12 -7.67
CA ALA A 321 26.59 12.58 -6.67
C ALA A 321 26.62 11.04 -6.66
N LEU A 322 25.46 10.38 -6.90
CA LEU A 322 25.43 8.91 -7.07
C LEU A 322 26.26 8.49 -8.30
N GLY A 323 26.14 9.21 -9.42
CA GLY A 323 26.92 8.93 -10.63
C GLY A 323 28.42 9.14 -10.44
N ALA A 324 28.82 10.12 -9.61
CA ALA A 324 30.21 10.43 -9.32
C ALA A 324 30.89 9.43 -8.37
N ASP A 325 30.12 8.66 -7.57
CA ASP A 325 30.63 7.64 -6.66
C ASP A 325 29.96 6.27 -6.91
N PRO A 326 30.39 5.52 -7.94
CA PRO A 326 29.85 4.20 -8.24
C PRO A 326 30.05 3.16 -7.14
N GLN A 327 31.15 3.25 -6.38
CA GLN A 327 31.42 2.32 -5.30
C GLN A 327 30.46 2.55 -4.13
N GLY A 328 30.34 3.77 -3.61
CA GLY A 328 29.41 4.10 -2.55
C GLY A 328 27.97 3.87 -2.95
N THR A 329 27.63 4.11 -4.24
CA THR A 329 26.30 3.81 -4.78
C THR A 329 26.03 2.29 -4.80
N THR A 330 27.03 1.46 -5.14
CA THR A 330 26.91 0.00 -5.05
C THR A 330 26.59 -0.45 -3.62
N GLU A 331 27.29 0.11 -2.65
CA GLU A 331 27.08 -0.21 -1.24
C GLU A 331 25.69 0.22 -0.75
N ARG A 332 25.23 1.39 -1.19
CA ARG A 332 23.88 1.91 -0.92
C ARG A 332 22.79 0.98 -1.45
N ILE A 333 22.89 0.52 -2.70
CA ILE A 333 21.94 -0.43 -3.30
C ILE A 333 21.94 -1.76 -2.52
N ARG A 334 23.11 -2.29 -2.19
CA ARG A 334 23.19 -3.53 -1.40
C ARG A 334 22.54 -3.37 -0.03
N ARG A 335 22.73 -2.24 0.63
CA ARG A 335 22.08 -1.93 1.92
C ARG A 335 20.57 -1.87 1.79
N ALA A 336 20.06 -1.22 0.74
CA ALA A 336 18.61 -1.21 0.46
C ALA A 336 18.05 -2.63 0.29
N GLN A 337 18.73 -3.49 -0.46
CA GLN A 337 18.34 -4.89 -0.63
C GLN A 337 18.43 -5.69 0.69
N GLN A 338 19.42 -5.42 1.54
CA GLN A 338 19.50 -6.02 2.87
C GLN A 338 18.36 -5.60 3.77
N GLU A 339 18.02 -4.31 3.81
CA GLU A 339 16.89 -3.80 4.60
C GLU A 339 15.55 -4.38 4.11
N LEU A 340 15.36 -4.50 2.79
CA LEU A 340 14.19 -5.15 2.21
C LEU A 340 14.03 -6.60 2.71
N ILE A 341 15.12 -7.36 2.72
CA ILE A 341 15.13 -8.75 3.20
C ILE A 341 14.88 -8.82 4.72
N LEU A 342 15.61 -8.01 5.50
CA LEU A 342 15.52 -8.01 6.97
C LEU A 342 14.13 -7.60 7.46
N LYS A 343 13.51 -6.62 6.82
CA LYS A 343 12.16 -6.14 7.14
C LYS A 343 11.06 -6.97 6.47
N ASP A 344 11.44 -7.96 5.65
CA ASP A 344 10.51 -8.82 4.90
C ASP A 344 9.49 -8.01 4.07
N LEU A 345 9.99 -7.02 3.31
CA LEU A 345 9.16 -6.11 2.51
C LEU A 345 8.65 -6.78 1.23
N THR A 346 8.08 -7.97 1.38
CA THR A 346 7.46 -8.76 0.30
C THR A 346 5.97 -8.91 0.53
N THR A 347 5.21 -9.23 -0.53
CA THR A 347 3.78 -9.56 -0.38
C THR A 347 3.56 -10.76 0.54
N ARG A 348 4.50 -11.72 0.58
CA ARG A 348 4.48 -12.84 1.54
C ARG A 348 4.68 -12.35 2.97
N GLY A 349 5.60 -11.41 3.19
CA GLY A 349 5.82 -10.76 4.48
C GLY A 349 4.61 -9.97 4.94
N TYR A 350 3.98 -9.24 4.02
CA TYR A 350 2.76 -8.49 4.29
C TYR A 350 1.60 -9.41 4.72
N ALA A 351 1.41 -10.53 4.00
CA ALA A 351 0.41 -11.54 4.38
C ALA A 351 0.71 -12.17 5.76
N ARG A 352 1.99 -12.50 6.06
CA ARG A 352 2.39 -13.00 7.38
C ARG A 352 2.04 -12.04 8.51
N GLN A 353 2.24 -10.73 8.33
CA GLN A 353 1.85 -9.72 9.31
C GLN A 353 0.34 -9.77 9.58
N HIS A 354 -0.50 -9.89 8.54
CA HIS A 354 -1.95 -10.01 8.69
C HIS A 354 -2.36 -11.29 9.44
N VAL A 355 -1.71 -12.41 9.18
CA VAL A 355 -1.93 -13.67 9.92
C VAL A 355 -1.60 -13.49 11.41
N MET A 356 -0.44 -12.91 11.73
CA MET A 356 -0.05 -12.67 13.13
C MET A 356 -1.03 -11.74 13.86
N LEU A 357 -1.46 -10.67 13.19
CA LEU A 357 -2.43 -9.72 13.75
C LEU A 357 -3.80 -10.37 13.95
N THR A 358 -4.24 -11.23 13.03
CA THR A 358 -5.47 -12.00 13.16
C THR A 358 -5.45 -12.89 14.39
N HIS A 359 -4.40 -13.67 14.59
CA HIS A 359 -4.26 -14.50 15.79
C HIS A 359 -4.20 -13.68 17.08
N LYS A 360 -3.57 -12.51 17.06
CA LYS A 360 -3.57 -11.58 18.20
C LYS A 360 -4.99 -11.11 18.51
N MET A 361 -5.77 -10.70 17.51
CA MET A 361 -7.15 -10.23 17.67
C MET A 361 -8.06 -11.33 18.25
N LEU A 362 -7.97 -12.56 17.73
CA LEU A 362 -8.76 -13.70 18.20
C LEU A 362 -8.45 -14.03 19.66
N ARG A 363 -7.18 -14.05 20.06
CA ARG A 363 -6.81 -14.26 21.48
C ARG A 363 -7.39 -13.20 22.41
N HIS A 364 -7.34 -11.93 22.02
CA HIS A 364 -7.92 -10.85 22.83
C HIS A 364 -9.44 -10.94 22.94
N ALA A 365 -10.14 -11.34 21.87
CA ALA A 365 -11.58 -11.54 21.89
C ALA A 365 -11.98 -12.66 22.84
N SER A 366 -11.32 -13.80 22.78
CA SER A 366 -11.57 -14.96 23.67
C SER A 366 -11.31 -14.61 25.15
N SER A 367 -10.26 -13.88 25.45
CA SER A 367 -9.94 -13.46 26.83
C SER A 367 -10.99 -12.51 27.40
N SER A 368 -11.52 -11.59 26.60
CA SER A 368 -12.55 -10.64 27.05
C SER A 368 -13.91 -11.31 27.26
N GLU A 369 -14.24 -12.35 26.51
CA GLU A 369 -15.47 -13.15 26.73
C GLU A 369 -15.40 -13.97 28.00
N THR A 370 -14.25 -14.58 28.30
CA THR A 370 -14.03 -15.34 29.55
C THR A 370 -14.18 -14.45 30.78
N VAL A 371 -13.60 -13.25 30.77
CA VAL A 371 -13.74 -12.28 31.87
C VAL A 371 -15.19 -11.83 32.02
N SER A 372 -15.89 -11.56 30.92
CA SER A 372 -17.30 -11.15 30.95
C SER A 372 -18.24 -12.25 31.43
N SER A 373 -17.93 -13.52 31.20
CA SER A 373 -18.72 -14.66 31.74
C SER A 373 -18.48 -14.87 33.22
N LEU A 374 -17.25 -14.66 33.71
CA LEU A 374 -16.91 -14.77 35.14
C LEU A 374 -17.53 -13.65 36.01
N ILE A 375 -17.76 -12.48 35.45
CA ILE A 375 -18.40 -11.35 36.14
C ILE A 375 -19.92 -11.51 36.20
N ARG A 376 -20.52 -12.36 35.38
CA ARG A 376 -21.98 -12.61 35.33
C ARG A 376 -22.42 -13.89 36.06
N ALA A 377 -21.49 -14.71 36.47
CA ALA A 377 -21.71 -15.88 37.31
C ALA A 377 -21.51 -15.53 38.81
#